data_c99fd72cb00b4d24f3b321ac91c786b7
#
_entry.id   c99fd72cb00b4d24f3b321ac91c786b7
#
_cell.length_a   1.000
_cell.length_b   1.000
_cell.length_c   1.000
_cell.angle_alpha   90.00
_cell.angle_beta   90.00
_cell.angle_gamma   90.00
#
_symmetry.space_group_name_H-M   'P 1'
#
loop_
_entity.id
_entity.type
_entity.pdbx_description
1 polymer ?
#
loop_
_entity_poly.entity_id
_entity_poly.type
_entity_poly.pdbx_seq_one_letter_code
_entity_poly.pdbx_strand_id
1 'polypeptide(L)'
;MNDFAVKIAEAVALSRVHAESLMQDRVRVWRTPDGPPVEDEWGHVTPPEPSIVYEGAAKAQNDRTYPGQVDVGGVARVTAMVSHVHFPHGTTEIRGGDVVEWLSSVNPRLVGRQVRISVDQDKTWNTSARFNVAEVVV
;
A
#
# COMPACT_ATOMS: atom_id res chain seq x y z
N MET A 1 7.81 -29.71 18.65
CA MET A 1 8.15 -28.27 18.54
C MET A 1 8.75 -27.84 19.88
N ASN A 2 9.89 -27.19 19.89
CA ASN A 2 10.52 -26.76 21.12
C ASN A 2 9.80 -25.53 21.73
N ASP A 3 9.94 -25.34 23.04
CA ASP A 3 9.28 -24.21 23.75
C ASP A 3 9.66 -22.84 23.20
N PHE A 4 10.88 -22.69 22.70
CA PHE A 4 11.34 -21.44 22.11
C PHE A 4 10.57 -21.09 20.83
N ALA A 5 10.33 -22.06 19.95
CA ALA A 5 9.55 -21.84 18.74
C ALA A 5 8.09 -21.52 19.04
N VAL A 6 7.50 -22.15 20.07
CA VAL A 6 6.14 -21.85 20.52
C VAL A 6 6.04 -20.42 21.04
N LYS A 7 7.02 -19.97 21.85
CA LYS A 7 7.06 -18.62 22.39
C LYS A 7 7.21 -17.56 21.29
N ILE A 8 8.04 -17.82 20.28
CA ILE A 8 8.15 -16.92 19.11
C ILE A 8 6.81 -16.83 18.39
N ALA A 9 6.16 -17.95 18.13
CA ALA A 9 4.88 -17.97 17.43
C ALA A 9 3.80 -17.19 18.19
N GLU A 10 3.74 -17.34 19.51
CA GLU A 10 2.81 -16.59 20.37
C GLU A 10 3.10 -15.09 20.35
N ALA A 11 4.37 -14.69 20.43
CA ALA A 11 4.76 -13.29 20.38
C ALA A 11 4.44 -12.66 19.03
N VAL A 12 4.67 -13.38 17.93
CA VAL A 12 4.33 -12.91 16.57
C VAL A 12 2.82 -12.78 16.41
N ALA A 13 2.04 -13.75 16.89
CA ALA A 13 0.58 -13.70 16.83
C ALA A 13 0.04 -12.46 17.58
N LEU A 14 0.55 -12.17 18.76
CA LEU A 14 0.17 -11.00 19.55
C LEU A 14 0.58 -9.69 18.82
N SER A 15 1.76 -9.67 18.23
CA SER A 15 2.24 -8.52 17.46
C SER A 15 1.39 -8.26 16.21
N ARG A 16 0.88 -9.31 15.56
CA ARG A 16 -0.05 -9.19 14.43
C ARG A 16 -1.37 -8.56 14.84
N VAL A 17 -1.94 -9.00 15.96
CA VAL A 17 -3.16 -8.41 16.52
C VAL A 17 -2.95 -6.92 16.80
N HIS A 18 -1.82 -6.56 17.43
CA HIS A 18 -1.50 -5.17 17.69
C HIS A 18 -1.31 -4.36 16.41
N ALA A 19 -0.58 -4.89 15.43
CA ALA A 19 -0.38 -4.23 14.14
C ALA A 19 -1.71 -3.97 13.42
N GLU A 20 -2.60 -4.95 13.40
CA GLU A 20 -3.93 -4.80 12.78
C GLU A 20 -4.80 -3.78 13.52
N SER A 21 -4.67 -3.67 14.84
CA SER A 21 -5.42 -2.66 15.61
C SER A 21 -5.06 -1.22 15.23
N LEU A 22 -3.88 -0.99 14.66
CA LEU A 22 -3.42 0.30 14.18
C LEU A 22 -3.86 0.59 12.74
N MET A 23 -4.39 -0.40 12.05
CA MET A 23 -4.86 -0.26 10.66
C MET A 23 -6.28 0.27 10.63
N GLN A 24 -6.43 1.56 10.92
CA GLN A 24 -7.74 2.22 11.03
C GLN A 24 -8.19 2.90 9.73
N ASP A 25 -7.31 2.92 8.73
CA ASP A 25 -7.66 3.43 7.42
C ASP A 25 -8.40 2.37 6.63
N ARG A 26 -9.27 2.81 5.74
CA ARG A 26 -9.91 1.95 4.75
C ARG A 26 -9.43 2.35 3.37
N VAL A 27 -8.95 1.37 2.63
CA VAL A 27 -8.37 1.57 1.30
C VAL A 27 -9.00 0.63 0.29
N ARG A 28 -8.87 1.00 -0.97
CA ARG A 28 -9.22 0.18 -2.12
C ARG A 28 -7.99 0.06 -3.00
N VAL A 29 -7.68 -1.16 -3.41
CA VAL A 29 -6.52 -1.44 -4.26
C VAL A 29 -7.00 -1.86 -5.64
N TRP A 30 -6.51 -1.16 -6.65
CA TRP A 30 -6.87 -1.35 -8.03
C TRP A 30 -5.73 -1.96 -8.82
N ARG A 31 -6.06 -2.82 -9.77
CA ARG A 31 -5.11 -3.37 -10.74
C ARG A 31 -5.59 -3.08 -12.14
N THR A 32 -4.72 -2.49 -12.95
CA THR A 32 -4.95 -2.38 -14.39
C THR A 32 -4.61 -3.72 -15.01
N PRO A 33 -5.54 -4.40 -15.70
CA PRO A 33 -5.24 -5.68 -16.32
C PRO A 33 -4.21 -5.54 -17.42
N ASP A 34 -3.33 -6.53 -17.53
CA ASP A 34 -2.41 -6.67 -18.64
C ASP A 34 -3.20 -7.05 -19.88
N GLY A 35 -3.01 -6.31 -20.95
CA GLY A 35 -3.66 -6.62 -22.19
C GLY A 35 -3.75 -5.42 -23.14
N PRO A 36 -3.97 -5.68 -24.44
CA PRO A 36 -4.15 -4.59 -25.38
C PRO A 36 -5.46 -3.84 -25.07
N PRO A 37 -5.50 -2.53 -25.36
CA PRO A 37 -6.74 -1.77 -25.29
C PRO A 37 -7.81 -2.43 -26.16
N VAL A 38 -9.05 -2.38 -25.70
CA VAL A 38 -10.18 -2.90 -26.46
C VAL A 38 -10.58 -1.87 -27.50
N GLU A 39 -10.56 -2.27 -28.78
CA GLU A 39 -11.05 -1.45 -29.89
C GLU A 39 -12.50 -1.85 -30.17
N ASP A 40 -13.39 -0.86 -30.17
CA ASP A 40 -14.78 -1.08 -30.57
C ASP A 40 -14.94 -1.11 -32.09
N GLU A 41 -16.15 -1.42 -32.58
CA GLU A 41 -16.46 -1.48 -34.00
C GLU A 41 -16.32 -0.13 -34.75
N TRP A 42 -16.20 0.97 -34.01
CA TRP A 42 -16.05 2.32 -34.50
C TRP A 42 -14.59 2.81 -34.47
N GLY A 43 -13.64 1.96 -34.06
CA GLY A 43 -12.24 2.32 -33.92
C GLY A 43 -11.90 3.10 -32.68
N HIS A 44 -12.82 3.22 -31.73
CA HIS A 44 -12.53 3.83 -30.44
C HIS A 44 -11.75 2.85 -29.56
N VAL A 45 -10.60 3.32 -29.05
CA VAL A 45 -9.73 2.53 -28.19
C VAL A 45 -10.07 2.86 -26.74
N THR A 46 -10.49 1.85 -25.99
CA THR A 46 -10.76 1.96 -24.55
C THR A 46 -9.71 1.16 -23.80
N PRO A 47 -9.01 1.77 -22.82
CA PRO A 47 -8.11 1.00 -21.97
C PRO A 47 -8.92 -0.05 -21.19
N PRO A 48 -8.32 -1.21 -20.88
CA PRO A 48 -9.01 -2.24 -20.08
C PRO A 48 -9.41 -1.66 -18.72
N GLU A 49 -10.61 -2.03 -18.25
CA GLU A 49 -11.11 -1.55 -16.97
C GLU A 49 -10.26 -2.08 -15.80
N PRO A 50 -9.84 -1.20 -14.89
CA PRO A 50 -9.15 -1.66 -13.67
C PRO A 50 -10.09 -2.49 -12.80
N SER A 51 -9.54 -3.50 -12.15
CA SER A 51 -10.25 -4.36 -11.22
C SER A 51 -9.83 -4.10 -9.78
N ILE A 52 -10.76 -4.26 -8.84
CA ILE A 52 -10.48 -4.16 -7.41
C ILE A 52 -9.89 -5.50 -6.98
N VAL A 53 -8.68 -5.47 -6.40
CA VAL A 53 -8.02 -6.67 -5.88
C VAL A 53 -8.06 -6.76 -4.36
N TYR A 54 -8.30 -5.65 -3.68
CA TYR A 54 -8.43 -5.59 -2.22
C TYR A 54 -9.26 -4.38 -1.82
N GLU A 55 -10.08 -4.54 -0.79
CA GLU A 55 -10.75 -3.44 -0.12
C GLU A 55 -10.85 -3.78 1.37
N GLY A 56 -10.30 -2.93 2.21
CA GLY A 56 -10.31 -3.17 3.63
C GLY A 56 -9.33 -2.29 4.40
N ALA A 57 -8.92 -2.79 5.56
CA ALA A 57 -8.06 -2.07 6.49
C ALA A 57 -6.64 -1.93 5.98
N ALA A 58 -6.01 -0.81 6.30
CA ALA A 58 -4.61 -0.54 6.01
C ALA A 58 -4.06 0.56 6.91
N LYS A 59 -2.75 0.75 6.86
CA LYS A 59 -2.05 1.82 7.56
C LYS A 59 -0.99 2.41 6.65
N ALA A 60 -0.97 3.74 6.55
CA ALA A 60 0.11 4.47 5.90
C ALA A 60 1.24 4.73 6.88
N GLN A 61 2.48 4.68 6.39
CA GLN A 61 3.65 5.01 7.18
C GLN A 61 4.67 5.76 6.34
N ASN A 62 5.28 6.78 6.93
CA ASN A 62 6.42 7.47 6.37
C ASN A 62 7.71 6.93 6.97
N ASP A 63 8.76 6.85 6.17
CA ASP A 63 10.09 6.70 6.69
C ASP A 63 10.54 7.99 7.37
N ARG A 64 11.21 7.87 8.52
CA ARG A 64 11.81 8.99 9.21
C ARG A 64 13.07 9.52 8.52
N THR A 65 13.67 8.74 7.65
CA THR A 65 14.72 9.22 6.74
C THR A 65 14.06 10.05 5.67
N TYR A 66 14.21 11.35 5.78
CA TYR A 66 13.70 12.29 4.80
C TYR A 66 14.16 11.90 3.42
N PRO A 67 13.26 11.61 2.49
CA PRO A 67 13.60 11.73 1.08
C PRO A 67 14.02 13.19 0.88
N GLY A 68 15.12 13.37 0.22
CA GLY A 68 15.78 14.65 0.15
C GLY A 68 14.84 15.83 -0.12
N GLN A 69 15.11 16.92 0.55
CA GLN A 69 14.46 18.18 0.25
C GLN A 69 14.70 18.48 -1.22
N VAL A 70 13.64 18.48 -2.01
CA VAL A 70 13.73 18.98 -3.37
C VAL A 70 13.64 20.48 -3.29
N ASP A 71 14.78 21.13 -3.52
CA ASP A 71 14.86 22.57 -3.60
C ASP A 71 14.33 23.01 -4.97
N VAL A 72 13.08 23.43 -5.02
CA VAL A 72 12.47 23.98 -6.24
C VAL A 72 12.43 25.50 -6.12
N GLY A 73 13.30 26.17 -6.86
CA GLY A 73 13.35 27.64 -6.91
C GLY A 73 13.75 28.28 -5.59
N GLY A 74 14.67 27.69 -4.82
CA GLY A 74 15.16 28.20 -3.55
C GLY A 74 14.23 28.06 -2.36
N VAL A 75 13.12 27.33 -2.52
CA VAL A 75 12.18 27.03 -1.44
C VAL A 75 12.22 25.53 -1.16
N ALA A 76 12.70 25.17 0.03
CA ALA A 76 12.67 23.77 0.49
C ALA A 76 11.23 23.29 0.65
N ARG A 77 10.78 22.40 -0.21
CA ARG A 77 9.50 21.72 -0.05
C ARG A 77 9.69 20.38 0.63
N VAL A 78 9.23 20.29 1.86
CA VAL A 78 9.06 19.01 2.54
C VAL A 78 7.75 18.42 2.02
N THR A 79 7.84 17.51 1.08
CA THR A 79 6.67 16.72 0.67
C THR A 79 6.54 15.57 1.67
N ALA A 80 5.50 15.59 2.50
CA ALA A 80 5.15 14.44 3.33
C ALA A 80 4.65 13.32 2.40
N MET A 81 5.53 12.38 2.08
CA MET A 81 5.21 11.25 1.21
C MET A 81 4.89 10.02 2.05
N VAL A 82 3.84 9.30 1.66
CA VAL A 82 3.62 7.96 2.17
C VAL A 82 4.71 7.05 1.57
N SER A 83 5.53 6.46 2.44
CA SER A 83 6.64 5.59 2.01
C SER A 83 6.25 4.12 1.98
N HIS A 84 5.39 3.72 2.89
CA HIS A 84 4.97 2.34 3.07
C HIS A 84 3.47 2.26 3.34
N VAL A 85 2.87 1.15 2.90
CA VAL A 85 1.51 0.78 3.28
C VAL A 85 1.56 -0.60 3.92
N HIS A 86 0.88 -0.73 5.05
CA HIS A 86 0.74 -1.99 5.76
C HIS A 86 -0.69 -2.50 5.63
N PHE A 87 -0.82 -3.76 5.25
CA PHE A 87 -2.07 -4.49 5.21
C PHE A 87 -2.06 -5.59 6.27
N PRO A 88 -3.22 -6.15 6.66
CA PRO A 88 -3.24 -7.26 7.58
C PRO A 88 -2.38 -8.42 7.11
N HIS A 89 -1.78 -9.14 8.04
CA HIS A 89 -0.98 -10.31 7.74
C HIS A 89 -1.82 -11.33 6.94
N GLY A 90 -1.22 -11.93 5.93
CA GLY A 90 -1.91 -12.87 5.05
C GLY A 90 -2.59 -12.25 3.83
N THR A 91 -2.49 -10.93 3.66
CA THR A 91 -2.95 -10.27 2.44
C THR A 91 -2.00 -10.59 1.30
N THR A 92 -2.41 -11.45 0.37
CA THR A 92 -1.57 -11.97 -0.70
C THR A 92 -1.98 -11.52 -2.10
N GLU A 93 -3.11 -10.84 -2.23
CA GLU A 93 -3.69 -10.44 -3.52
C GLU A 93 -2.97 -9.25 -4.15
N ILE A 94 -2.26 -8.46 -3.35
CA ILE A 94 -1.64 -7.21 -3.76
C ILE A 94 -0.27 -7.47 -4.39
N ARG A 95 0.00 -6.81 -5.51
CA ARG A 95 1.24 -6.97 -6.28
C ARG A 95 1.86 -5.63 -6.63
N GLY A 96 3.13 -5.66 -7.01
CA GLY A 96 3.78 -4.49 -7.59
C GLY A 96 3.02 -3.95 -8.79
N GLY A 97 2.88 -2.63 -8.87
CA GLY A 97 2.10 -1.93 -9.89
C GLY A 97 0.66 -1.62 -9.52
N ASP A 98 0.11 -2.27 -8.50
CA ASP A 98 -1.23 -1.98 -8.01
C ASP A 98 -1.30 -0.57 -7.41
N VAL A 99 -2.46 0.07 -7.49
CA VAL A 99 -2.70 1.41 -6.96
C VAL A 99 -3.60 1.33 -5.74
N VAL A 100 -3.15 1.93 -4.65
CA VAL A 100 -3.90 2.03 -3.38
C VAL A 100 -4.55 3.40 -3.29
N GLU A 101 -5.85 3.43 -3.07
CA GLU A 101 -6.62 4.65 -2.86
C GLU A 101 -7.22 4.66 -1.47
N TRP A 102 -7.04 5.76 -0.73
CA TRP A 102 -7.61 5.92 0.59
C TRP A 102 -9.07 6.36 0.52
N LEU A 103 -9.96 5.54 1.08
CA LEU A 103 -11.39 5.84 1.17
C LEU A 103 -11.73 6.57 2.46
N SER A 104 -11.10 6.19 3.57
CA SER A 104 -11.25 6.85 4.87
C SER A 104 -9.98 6.74 5.70
N SER A 105 -9.76 7.69 6.58
CA SER A 105 -8.62 7.72 7.50
C SER A 105 -8.92 8.67 8.66
N VAL A 106 -8.27 8.40 9.81
CA VAL A 106 -8.23 9.36 10.92
C VAL A 106 -7.42 10.62 10.55
N ASN A 107 -6.55 10.51 9.54
CA ASN A 107 -5.86 11.65 8.96
C ASN A 107 -6.57 12.08 7.66
N PRO A 108 -7.29 13.21 7.68
CA PRO A 108 -8.07 13.63 6.51
C PRO A 108 -7.22 13.95 5.27
N ARG A 109 -5.92 14.16 5.43
CA ARG A 109 -5.00 14.42 4.32
C ARG A 109 -4.76 13.19 3.45
N LEU A 110 -5.05 11.98 3.97
CA LEU A 110 -4.90 10.74 3.23
C LEU A 110 -6.10 10.43 2.34
N VAL A 111 -7.28 10.90 2.70
CA VAL A 111 -8.51 10.60 1.95
C VAL A 111 -8.41 11.07 0.51
N GLY A 112 -8.64 10.17 -0.43
CA GLY A 112 -8.53 10.42 -1.87
C GLY A 112 -7.11 10.32 -2.43
N ARG A 113 -6.10 10.15 -1.58
CA ARG A 113 -4.71 9.98 -2.04
C ARG A 113 -4.52 8.62 -2.69
N GLN A 114 -3.70 8.57 -3.72
CA GLN A 114 -3.36 7.35 -4.43
C GLN A 114 -1.86 7.14 -4.43
N VAL A 115 -1.44 5.92 -4.17
CA VAL A 115 -0.03 5.50 -4.24
C VAL A 115 0.09 4.20 -5.02
N ARG A 116 1.24 3.99 -5.66
CA ARG A 116 1.53 2.79 -6.43
C ARG A 116 2.44 1.86 -5.65
N ILE A 117 2.09 0.60 -5.57
CA ILE A 117 2.95 -0.43 -4.97
C ILE A 117 4.18 -0.62 -5.84
N SER A 118 5.36 -0.49 -5.25
CA SER A 118 6.63 -0.63 -5.98
C SER A 118 7.32 -1.96 -5.70
N VAL A 119 7.41 -2.40 -4.44
CA VAL A 119 8.14 -3.62 -4.08
C VAL A 119 7.48 -4.28 -2.87
N ASP A 120 7.38 -5.61 -2.92
CA ASP A 120 6.97 -6.44 -1.80
C ASP A 120 8.12 -6.59 -0.80
N GLN A 121 7.81 -6.61 0.49
CA GLN A 121 8.77 -6.88 1.55
C GLN A 121 8.39 -8.16 2.28
N ASP A 122 8.87 -9.28 1.76
CA ASP A 122 8.60 -10.58 2.35
C ASP A 122 9.68 -10.98 3.34
N LYS A 123 9.26 -11.56 4.44
CA LYS A 123 10.14 -12.17 5.44
C LYS A 123 9.39 -13.28 6.17
N THR A 124 10.13 -14.22 6.74
CA THR A 124 9.55 -15.40 7.40
C THR A 124 8.59 -15.02 8.52
N TRP A 125 8.96 -14.07 9.37
CA TRP A 125 8.17 -13.62 10.51
C TRP A 125 7.74 -12.17 10.32
N ASN A 126 6.69 -11.93 9.56
CA ASN A 126 6.11 -10.59 9.43
C ASN A 126 4.87 -10.42 10.31
N THR A 127 4.64 -9.20 10.79
CA THR A 127 3.46 -8.84 11.59
C THR A 127 2.37 -8.22 10.73
N SER A 128 2.73 -7.78 9.54
CA SER A 128 1.84 -7.19 8.55
C SER A 128 2.39 -7.42 7.14
N ALA A 129 1.54 -7.33 6.14
CA ALA A 129 1.97 -7.29 4.74
C ALA A 129 2.38 -5.84 4.44
N ARG A 130 3.68 -5.60 4.31
CA ARG A 130 4.27 -4.29 4.11
C ARG A 130 4.76 -4.11 2.69
N PHE A 131 4.39 -3.00 2.07
CA PHE A 131 4.78 -2.68 0.70
C PHE A 131 5.41 -1.29 0.64
N ASN A 132 6.48 -1.16 -0.14
CA ASN A 132 7.00 0.13 -0.53
C ASN A 132 6.10 0.74 -1.60
N VAL A 133 5.85 2.03 -1.50
CA VAL A 133 4.96 2.73 -2.42
C VAL A 133 5.59 4.03 -2.91
N ALA A 134 5.13 4.49 -4.07
CA ALA A 134 5.44 5.79 -4.63
C ALA A 134 4.13 6.54 -4.91
N GLU A 135 4.13 7.85 -4.78
CA GLU A 135 2.96 8.65 -5.11
C GLU A 135 2.65 8.58 -6.61
N VAL A 136 1.36 8.49 -6.91
CA VAL A 136 0.88 8.62 -8.30
C VAL A 136 0.81 10.11 -8.60
N VAL A 137 1.64 10.53 -9.53
CA VAL A 137 1.58 11.90 -10.07
C VAL A 137 0.54 11.91 -11.17
N VAL A 138 -0.52 12.66 -10.94
CA VAL A 138 -1.58 12.87 -11.92
C VAL A 138 -1.26 14.11 -12.74
#